data_4ff0db5bc17b9786f13d9c546a263a2d
#
_entry.id   4ff0db5bc17b9786f13d9c546a263a2d
#
_cell.length_a   1.000
_cell.length_b   1.000
_cell.length_c   1.000
_cell.angle_alpha   90.00
_cell.angle_beta   90.00
_cell.angle_gamma   90.00
#
_symmetry.space_group_name_H-M   'P 1'
#
loop_
_entity.id
_entity.type
_entity.pdbx_description
1 polymer ?
#
loop_
_entity_poly.entity_id
_entity_poly.type
_entity_poly.pdbx_seq_one_letter_code
_entity_poly.pdbx_strand_id
1 'polypeptide(L)'
;AGYQGTAITIIDVTCTLIFLIEMLVKHIHLGVRGYWREGWNRLDGTLALLSIPSIIELFIPNGYASLSILMIFRLLRVLRFFRVLHFFPNFSKLIKAFTQAMRQSYAILLSFAVIIVIFGLLNCSLFGEADPEHFQTPLRSIYAVFQICTVEGWYEIPNAVAEYYGASSVTAEFVRVYFCALLILGGIIGMSFIN
;
A
#
# COMPACT_ATOMS: atom_id res chain seq x y z
N ALA A 1 -1.13 10.11 -32.22
CA ALA A 1 -1.15 10.13 -30.74
C ALA A 1 -2.35 10.89 -30.16
N GLY A 2 -2.91 11.91 -30.86
CA GLY A 2 -4.03 12.70 -30.33
C GLY A 2 -5.39 11.98 -30.27
N TYR A 3 -5.73 11.20 -31.27
CA TYR A 3 -7.05 10.56 -31.39
C TYR A 3 -7.31 9.47 -30.32
N GLN A 4 -6.30 8.72 -29.93
CA GLN A 4 -6.44 7.70 -28.89
C GLN A 4 -6.68 8.31 -27.50
N GLY A 5 -6.05 9.45 -27.21
CA GLY A 5 -6.25 10.16 -25.96
C GLY A 5 -7.68 10.72 -25.81
N THR A 6 -8.23 11.30 -26.86
CA THR A 6 -9.61 11.84 -26.86
C THR A 6 -10.67 10.74 -26.75
N ALA A 7 -10.50 9.62 -27.44
CA ALA A 7 -11.43 8.49 -27.35
C ALA A 7 -11.49 7.91 -25.93
N ILE A 8 -10.33 7.70 -25.29
CA ILE A 8 -10.24 7.21 -23.92
C ILE A 8 -10.92 8.20 -22.96
N THR A 9 -10.71 9.50 -23.12
CA THR A 9 -11.33 10.52 -22.27
C THR A 9 -12.85 10.54 -22.42
N ILE A 10 -13.40 10.41 -23.64
CA ILE A 10 -14.84 10.37 -23.90
C ILE A 10 -15.46 9.14 -23.22
N ILE A 11 -14.86 7.96 -23.39
CA ILE A 11 -15.32 6.73 -22.77
C ILE A 11 -15.32 6.87 -21.23
N ASP A 12 -14.28 7.46 -20.68
CA ASP A 12 -14.11 7.67 -19.27
C ASP A 12 -15.18 8.58 -18.66
N VAL A 13 -15.44 9.72 -19.29
CA VAL A 13 -16.50 10.65 -18.88
C VAL A 13 -17.87 10.02 -18.98
N THR A 14 -18.14 9.31 -20.08
CA THR A 14 -19.42 8.63 -20.30
C THR A 14 -19.68 7.57 -19.22
N CYS A 15 -18.68 6.72 -18.94
CA CYS A 15 -18.78 5.74 -17.86
C CYS A 15 -19.00 6.40 -16.50
N THR A 16 -18.29 7.49 -16.21
CA THR A 16 -18.44 8.19 -14.92
C THR A 16 -19.84 8.79 -14.78
N LEU A 17 -20.40 9.38 -15.83
CA LEU A 17 -21.76 9.90 -15.83
C LEU A 17 -22.80 8.82 -15.61
N ILE A 18 -22.68 7.67 -16.27
CA ILE A 18 -23.56 6.52 -16.06
C ILE A 18 -23.54 6.10 -14.60
N PHE A 19 -22.36 6.00 -13.99
CA PHE A 19 -22.24 5.60 -12.60
C PHE A 19 -22.79 6.63 -11.61
N LEU A 20 -22.64 7.91 -11.89
CA LEU A 20 -23.27 8.96 -11.09
C LEU A 20 -24.80 8.90 -11.17
N ILE A 21 -25.34 8.65 -12.35
CA ILE A 21 -26.79 8.47 -12.54
C ILE A 21 -27.27 7.25 -11.76
N GLU A 22 -26.58 6.12 -11.88
CA GLU A 22 -26.89 4.90 -11.12
C GLU A 22 -26.88 5.16 -9.61
N MET A 23 -25.86 5.86 -9.12
CA MET A 23 -25.76 6.25 -7.71
C MET A 23 -26.95 7.10 -7.28
N LEU A 24 -27.33 8.10 -8.07
CA LEU A 24 -28.48 8.96 -7.79
C LEU A 24 -29.79 8.17 -7.75
N VAL A 25 -30.03 7.31 -8.72
CA VAL A 25 -31.22 6.44 -8.76
C VAL A 25 -31.29 5.54 -7.52
N LYS A 26 -30.18 4.92 -7.15
CA LYS A 26 -30.11 4.09 -5.94
C LYS A 26 -30.32 4.90 -4.66
N HIS A 27 -29.84 6.16 -4.60
CA HIS A 27 -30.12 7.06 -3.47
C HIS A 27 -31.60 7.42 -3.34
N ILE A 28 -32.28 7.63 -4.46
CA ILE A 28 -33.72 7.91 -4.46
C ILE A 28 -34.51 6.68 -4.00
N HIS A 29 -34.12 5.50 -4.43
CA HIS A 29 -34.83 4.25 -4.14
C HIS A 29 -34.62 3.73 -2.72
N LEU A 30 -33.36 3.73 -2.23
CA LEU A 30 -32.96 3.16 -0.93
C LEU A 30 -32.89 4.20 0.18
N GLY A 31 -32.97 5.48 -0.17
CA GLY A 31 -32.63 6.58 0.72
C GLY A 31 -31.13 6.62 1.04
N VAL A 32 -30.64 7.78 1.47
CA VAL A 32 -29.21 7.99 1.75
C VAL A 32 -28.68 6.99 2.78
N ARG A 33 -29.41 6.79 3.88
CA ARG A 33 -28.98 5.84 4.93
C ARG A 33 -28.99 4.38 4.46
N GLY A 34 -29.98 3.99 3.67
CA GLY A 34 -30.09 2.63 3.11
C GLY A 34 -28.95 2.34 2.14
N TYR A 35 -28.63 3.27 1.26
CA TYR A 35 -27.53 3.16 0.30
C TYR A 35 -26.19 2.93 0.99
N TRP A 36 -25.83 3.77 1.95
CA TRP A 36 -24.54 3.69 2.66
C TRP A 36 -24.44 2.56 3.68
N ARG A 37 -25.52 1.86 3.97
CA ARG A 37 -25.49 0.68 4.87
C ARG A 37 -24.98 -0.57 4.16
N GLU A 38 -25.16 -0.66 2.86
CA GLU A 38 -24.73 -1.79 2.05
C GLU A 38 -23.27 -1.62 1.61
N GLY A 39 -22.43 -2.66 1.83
CA GLY A 39 -21.00 -2.60 1.57
C GLY A 39 -20.65 -2.33 0.11
N TRP A 40 -21.37 -2.93 -0.83
CA TRP A 40 -21.15 -2.73 -2.26
C TRP A 40 -21.55 -1.33 -2.72
N ASN A 41 -22.68 -0.84 -2.26
CA ASN A 41 -23.13 0.52 -2.58
C ASN A 41 -22.16 1.57 -2.01
N ARG A 42 -21.56 1.33 -0.82
CA ARG A 42 -20.48 2.18 -0.29
C ARG A 42 -19.28 2.24 -1.21
N LEU A 43 -18.81 1.10 -1.70
CA LEU A 43 -17.68 1.03 -2.62
C LEU A 43 -18.02 1.79 -3.92
N ASP A 44 -19.17 1.51 -4.53
CA ASP A 44 -19.62 2.16 -5.75
C ASP A 44 -19.77 3.68 -5.58
N GLY A 45 -20.39 4.13 -4.50
CA GLY A 45 -20.57 5.54 -4.19
C GLY A 45 -19.24 6.25 -3.94
N THR A 46 -18.34 5.63 -3.19
CA THR A 46 -17.00 6.20 -2.95
C THR A 46 -16.22 6.34 -4.24
N LEU A 47 -16.22 5.31 -5.11
CA LEU A 47 -15.55 5.35 -6.40
C LEU A 47 -16.17 6.38 -7.36
N ALA A 48 -17.50 6.54 -7.32
CA ALA A 48 -18.20 7.57 -8.10
C ALA A 48 -17.78 8.97 -7.65
N LEU A 49 -17.78 9.24 -6.34
CA LEU A 49 -17.37 10.53 -5.78
C LEU A 49 -15.90 10.85 -6.05
N LEU A 50 -15.00 9.88 -5.92
CA LEU A 50 -13.58 10.04 -6.22
C LEU A 50 -13.31 10.27 -7.72
N SER A 51 -14.28 9.99 -8.59
CA SER A 51 -14.17 10.25 -10.03
C SER A 51 -14.60 11.68 -10.43
N ILE A 52 -15.29 12.42 -9.56
CA ILE A 52 -15.76 13.78 -9.83
C ILE A 52 -14.62 14.77 -10.14
N PRO A 53 -13.49 14.79 -9.41
CA PRO A 53 -12.39 15.71 -9.73
C PRO A 53 -11.84 15.55 -11.14
N SER A 54 -11.87 14.32 -11.68
CA SER A 54 -11.44 14.06 -13.07
C SER A 54 -12.34 14.70 -14.12
N ILE A 55 -13.63 14.87 -13.81
CA ILE A 55 -14.58 15.58 -14.68
C ILE A 55 -14.36 17.09 -14.56
N ILE A 56 -14.17 17.61 -13.36
CA ILE A 56 -13.93 19.03 -13.10
C ILE A 56 -12.66 19.51 -13.85
N GLU A 57 -11.61 18.70 -13.88
CA GLU A 57 -10.37 19.01 -14.60
C GLU A 57 -10.61 19.24 -16.12
N LEU A 58 -11.60 18.59 -16.70
CA LEU A 58 -11.95 18.75 -18.10
C LEU A 58 -12.52 20.16 -18.40
N PHE A 59 -13.20 20.75 -17.42
CA PHE A 59 -13.82 22.07 -17.53
C PHE A 59 -12.92 23.23 -17.10
N ILE A 60 -11.86 22.95 -16.32
CA ILE A 60 -10.94 23.99 -15.80
C ILE A 60 -9.48 23.58 -16.11
N PRO A 61 -9.05 23.65 -17.37
CA PRO A 61 -7.77 23.08 -17.79
C PRO A 61 -6.52 23.80 -17.25
N ASN A 62 -6.61 25.02 -16.72
CA ASN A 62 -5.45 25.86 -16.39
C ASN A 62 -5.32 26.30 -14.93
N GLY A 63 -6.20 25.85 -14.03
CA GLY A 63 -6.24 26.42 -12.68
C GLY A 63 -5.41 25.69 -11.60
N TYR A 64 -5.28 24.38 -11.67
CA TYR A 64 -4.76 23.58 -10.55
C TYR A 64 -3.90 22.37 -10.97
N ALA A 65 -3.40 22.36 -12.20
CA ALA A 65 -2.69 21.22 -12.79
C ALA A 65 -1.35 20.86 -12.10
N SER A 66 -0.84 21.69 -11.21
CA SER A 66 0.42 21.43 -10.48
C SER A 66 0.23 20.68 -9.15
N LEU A 67 -0.99 20.35 -8.77
CA LEU A 67 -1.22 19.59 -7.56
C LEU A 67 -1.02 18.09 -7.84
N SER A 68 0.03 17.51 -7.27
CA SER A 68 0.29 16.06 -7.25
C SER A 68 -0.92 15.25 -6.80
N ILE A 69 -1.82 15.86 -6.04
CA ILE A 69 -3.11 15.32 -5.60
C ILE A 69 -4.00 14.95 -6.79
N LEU A 70 -4.04 15.75 -7.87
CA LEU A 70 -4.84 15.43 -9.05
C LEU A 70 -4.33 14.20 -9.81
N MET A 71 -3.02 13.93 -9.76
CA MET A 71 -2.48 12.68 -10.31
C MET A 71 -2.98 11.47 -9.53
N ILE A 72 -3.12 11.58 -8.20
CA ILE A 72 -3.68 10.52 -7.36
C ILE A 72 -5.12 10.23 -7.77
N PHE A 73 -5.95 11.25 -8.02
CA PHE A 73 -7.32 11.06 -8.48
C PHE A 73 -7.41 10.40 -9.86
N ARG A 74 -6.44 10.67 -10.75
CA ARG A 74 -6.32 9.96 -12.03
C ARG A 74 -5.99 8.48 -11.83
N LEU A 75 -5.09 8.15 -10.90
CA LEU A 75 -4.76 6.76 -10.55
C LEU A 75 -5.95 6.05 -9.89
N LEU A 76 -6.69 6.74 -9.03
CA LEU A 76 -7.89 6.19 -8.38
C LEU A 76 -8.99 5.82 -9.39
N ARG A 77 -8.92 6.36 -10.62
CA ARG A 77 -9.78 5.96 -11.74
C ARG A 77 -9.66 4.45 -12.05
N VAL A 78 -8.46 3.87 -11.87
CA VAL A 78 -8.22 2.44 -12.08
C VAL A 78 -9.04 1.61 -11.09
N LEU A 79 -9.32 2.15 -9.89
CA LEU A 79 -10.10 1.44 -8.86
C LEU A 79 -11.55 1.16 -9.31
N ARG A 80 -12.05 1.84 -10.34
CA ARG A 80 -13.38 1.52 -10.89
C ARG A 80 -13.47 0.10 -11.46
N PHE A 81 -12.33 -0.50 -11.87
CA PHE A 81 -12.30 -1.89 -12.30
C PHE A 81 -12.69 -2.86 -11.18
N PHE A 82 -12.55 -2.45 -9.90
CA PHE A 82 -13.04 -3.25 -8.77
C PHE A 82 -14.54 -3.49 -8.81
N ARG A 83 -15.32 -2.69 -9.54
CA ARG A 83 -16.75 -2.94 -9.75
C ARG A 83 -17.02 -4.24 -10.50
N VAL A 84 -16.10 -4.65 -11.40
CA VAL A 84 -16.20 -5.94 -12.10
C VAL A 84 -16.24 -7.10 -11.10
N LEU A 85 -15.60 -6.93 -9.93
CA LEU A 85 -15.60 -7.94 -8.87
C LEU A 85 -17.00 -8.18 -8.26
N HIS A 86 -17.92 -7.22 -8.41
CA HIS A 86 -19.31 -7.38 -7.98
C HIS A 86 -20.02 -8.50 -8.76
N PHE A 87 -19.65 -8.73 -10.02
CA PHE A 87 -20.23 -9.79 -10.84
C PHE A 87 -19.77 -11.20 -10.43
N PHE A 88 -18.75 -11.31 -9.58
CA PHE A 88 -18.28 -12.60 -9.07
C PHE A 88 -18.89 -12.89 -7.68
N PRO A 89 -19.92 -13.80 -7.60
CA PRO A 89 -20.64 -14.05 -6.35
C PRO A 89 -19.74 -14.60 -5.23
N ASN A 90 -18.66 -15.29 -5.59
CA ASN A 90 -17.69 -15.84 -4.63
C ASN A 90 -16.72 -14.78 -4.08
N PHE A 91 -16.60 -13.63 -4.74
CA PHE A 91 -15.67 -12.57 -4.31
C PHE A 91 -16.05 -11.99 -2.94
N SER A 92 -17.33 -11.81 -2.67
CA SER A 92 -17.82 -11.39 -1.33
C SER A 92 -17.43 -12.38 -0.23
N LYS A 93 -17.45 -13.68 -0.53
CA LYS A 93 -17.02 -14.72 0.41
C LYS A 93 -15.50 -14.64 0.66
N LEU A 94 -14.72 -14.43 -0.42
CA LEU A 94 -13.28 -14.27 -0.34
C LEU A 94 -12.88 -13.06 0.50
N ILE A 95 -13.51 -11.91 0.29
CA ILE A 95 -13.26 -10.69 1.09
C ILE A 95 -13.62 -10.90 2.56
N LYS A 96 -14.75 -11.57 2.85
CA LYS A 96 -15.13 -11.88 4.23
C LYS A 96 -14.11 -12.80 4.90
N ALA A 97 -13.68 -13.87 4.21
CA ALA A 97 -12.67 -14.79 4.71
C ALA A 97 -11.33 -14.08 4.96
N PHE A 98 -10.89 -13.25 4.00
CA PHE A 98 -9.68 -12.44 4.15
C PHE A 98 -9.76 -11.49 5.34
N THR A 99 -10.87 -10.75 5.48
CA THR A 99 -11.07 -9.82 6.60
C THR A 99 -11.09 -10.56 7.95
N GLN A 100 -11.67 -11.75 7.98
CA GLN A 100 -11.68 -12.58 9.19
C GLN A 100 -10.28 -13.08 9.52
N ALA A 101 -9.51 -13.56 8.54
CA ALA A 101 -8.12 -13.97 8.73
C ALA A 101 -7.25 -12.82 9.25
N MET A 102 -7.34 -11.64 8.64
CA MET A 102 -6.64 -10.42 9.09
C MET A 102 -6.98 -10.05 10.53
N ARG A 103 -8.26 -10.18 10.90
CA ARG A 103 -8.72 -9.88 12.26
C ARG A 103 -8.19 -10.88 13.28
N GLN A 104 -8.06 -12.14 12.92
CA GLN A 104 -7.49 -13.19 13.79
C GLN A 104 -5.98 -13.03 13.94
N SER A 105 -5.29 -12.62 12.87
CA SER A 105 -3.84 -12.42 12.84
C SER A 105 -3.39 -11.03 13.30
N TYR A 106 -4.32 -10.15 13.70
CA TYR A 106 -4.01 -8.76 14.08
C TYR A 106 -2.93 -8.65 15.17
N ALA A 107 -2.98 -9.49 16.20
CA ALA A 107 -2.01 -9.46 17.27
C ALA A 107 -0.58 -9.81 16.79
N ILE A 108 -0.48 -10.77 15.87
CA ILE A 108 0.81 -11.19 15.28
C ILE A 108 1.35 -10.05 14.37
N LEU A 109 0.49 -9.46 13.54
CA LEU A 109 0.87 -8.32 12.70
C LEU A 109 1.33 -7.12 13.53
N LEU A 110 0.62 -6.83 14.63
CA LEU A 110 0.98 -5.74 15.53
C LEU A 110 2.33 -6.01 16.20
N SER A 111 2.56 -7.24 16.71
CA SER A 111 3.85 -7.60 17.32
C SER A 111 4.99 -7.51 16.31
N PHE A 112 4.78 -7.94 15.07
CA PHE A 112 5.75 -7.84 14.00
C PHE A 112 6.08 -6.38 13.68
N ALA A 113 5.07 -5.51 13.56
CA ALA A 113 5.27 -4.09 13.34
C ALA A 113 6.07 -3.43 14.48
N VAL A 114 5.77 -3.76 15.74
CA VAL A 114 6.50 -3.25 16.91
C VAL A 114 7.97 -3.68 16.87
N ILE A 115 8.23 -4.93 16.54
CA ILE A 115 9.61 -5.46 16.43
C ILE A 115 10.37 -4.72 15.33
N ILE A 116 9.79 -4.54 14.15
CA ILE A 116 10.42 -3.78 13.05
C ILE A 116 10.76 -2.35 13.49
N VAL A 117 9.85 -1.68 14.20
CA VAL A 117 10.10 -0.33 14.69
C VAL A 117 11.24 -0.31 15.72
N ILE A 118 11.24 -1.21 16.69
CA ILE A 118 12.29 -1.28 17.73
C ILE A 118 13.65 -1.54 17.10
N PHE A 119 13.76 -2.55 16.24
CA PHE A 119 15.03 -2.87 15.57
C PHE A 119 15.41 -1.81 14.53
N GLY A 120 14.44 -1.15 13.88
CA GLY A 120 14.70 -0.03 12.98
C GLY A 120 15.34 1.15 13.71
N LEU A 121 14.82 1.53 14.87
CA LEU A 121 15.39 2.60 15.70
C LEU A 121 16.77 2.21 16.26
N LEU A 122 16.91 0.96 16.70
CA LEU A 122 18.19 0.42 17.17
C LEU A 122 19.26 0.47 16.07
N ASN A 123 18.94 -0.02 14.87
CA ASN A 123 19.86 -0.04 13.75
C ASN A 123 20.20 1.36 13.22
N CYS A 124 19.26 2.30 13.28
CA CYS A 124 19.53 3.70 12.99
C CYS A 124 20.61 4.28 13.91
N SER A 125 20.55 3.93 15.19
CA SER A 125 21.55 4.38 16.18
C SER A 125 22.90 3.65 16.06
N LEU A 126 22.88 2.38 15.71
CA LEU A 126 24.11 1.55 15.63
C LEU A 126 24.87 1.69 14.30
N PHE A 127 24.13 1.76 13.19
CA PHE A 127 24.71 1.64 11.84
C PHE A 127 24.46 2.88 10.96
N GLY A 128 23.91 3.96 11.51
CA GLY A 128 23.60 5.18 10.76
C GLY A 128 24.82 5.82 10.10
N GLU A 129 26.02 5.68 10.71
CA GLU A 129 27.30 6.15 10.14
C GLU A 129 27.91 5.13 9.17
N ALA A 130 27.73 3.84 9.45
CA ALA A 130 28.32 2.76 8.66
C ALA A 130 27.63 2.58 7.31
N ASP A 131 26.32 2.73 7.26
CA ASP A 131 25.53 2.64 6.03
C ASP A 131 24.42 3.74 6.04
N PRO A 132 24.79 4.97 5.62
CA PRO A 132 23.84 6.08 5.58
C PRO A 132 22.69 5.87 4.59
N GLU A 133 22.85 5.03 3.58
CA GLU A 133 21.81 4.76 2.59
C GLU A 133 20.60 4.09 3.24
N HIS A 134 20.84 3.10 4.11
CA HIS A 134 19.79 2.32 4.76
C HIS A 134 19.45 2.81 6.17
N PHE A 135 20.43 3.34 6.94
CA PHE A 135 20.27 3.60 8.39
C PHE A 135 20.41 5.05 8.83
N GLN A 136 20.57 6.02 7.91
CA GLN A 136 20.73 7.44 8.29
C GLN A 136 19.50 8.03 8.98
N THR A 137 18.30 7.58 8.62
CA THR A 137 17.06 8.12 9.20
C THR A 137 16.19 6.99 9.76
N PRO A 138 15.39 7.26 10.82
CA PRO A 138 14.50 6.24 11.41
C PRO A 138 13.60 5.54 10.39
N LEU A 139 13.03 6.27 9.44
CA LEU A 139 12.14 5.69 8.42
C LEU A 139 12.89 4.75 7.47
N ARG A 140 14.09 5.12 7.03
CA ARG A 140 14.93 4.26 6.19
C ARG A 140 15.32 3.00 6.93
N SER A 141 15.72 3.14 8.20
CA SER A 141 16.08 2.00 9.05
C SER A 141 14.93 1.03 9.26
N ILE A 142 13.72 1.53 9.51
CA ILE A 142 12.51 0.71 9.64
C ILE A 142 12.26 -0.04 8.31
N TYR A 143 12.41 0.64 7.18
CA TYR A 143 12.25 0.03 5.86
C TYR A 143 13.32 -1.05 5.61
N ALA A 144 14.60 -0.79 5.92
CA ALA A 144 15.68 -1.75 5.78
C ALA A 144 15.46 -3.00 6.66
N VAL A 145 15.03 -2.83 7.92
CA VAL A 145 14.67 -3.96 8.81
C VAL A 145 13.49 -4.74 8.24
N PHE A 146 12.48 -4.06 7.70
CA PHE A 146 11.35 -4.73 7.04
C PHE A 146 11.83 -5.58 5.85
N GLN A 147 12.72 -5.06 4.99
CA GLN A 147 13.31 -5.81 3.88
C GLN A 147 14.03 -7.07 4.37
N ILE A 148 14.87 -6.95 5.40
CA ILE A 148 15.58 -8.09 5.99
C ILE A 148 14.59 -9.14 6.51
N CYS A 149 13.56 -8.72 7.25
CA CYS A 149 12.54 -9.63 7.79
C CYS A 149 11.70 -10.32 6.70
N THR A 150 11.53 -9.68 5.53
CA THR A 150 10.86 -10.27 4.36
C THR A 150 11.79 -11.07 3.45
N VAL A 151 13.06 -11.21 3.83
CA VAL A 151 14.08 -11.93 3.08
C VAL A 151 14.44 -11.28 1.74
N GLU A 152 14.06 -10.01 1.55
CA GLU A 152 14.37 -9.26 0.34
C GLU A 152 15.71 -8.53 0.50
N GLY A 153 16.70 -8.85 -0.35
CA GLY A 153 18.03 -8.22 -0.30
C GLY A 153 18.77 -8.39 1.03
N TRP A 154 18.40 -9.40 1.82
CA TRP A 154 18.89 -9.59 3.19
C TRP A 154 20.42 -9.68 3.32
N TYR A 155 21.12 -10.08 2.28
CA TYR A 155 22.59 -10.21 2.26
C TYR A 155 23.29 -8.90 1.85
N GLU A 156 22.63 -8.01 1.14
CA GLU A 156 23.22 -6.76 0.64
C GLU A 156 23.47 -5.78 1.79
N ILE A 157 22.47 -5.55 2.63
CA ILE A 157 22.52 -4.63 3.76
C ILE A 157 23.59 -5.04 4.79
N PRO A 158 23.64 -6.31 5.28
CA PRO A 158 24.70 -6.73 6.20
C PRO A 158 26.11 -6.63 5.61
N ASN A 159 26.25 -6.89 4.31
CA ASN A 159 27.55 -6.81 3.66
C ASN A 159 28.01 -5.34 3.50
N ALA A 160 27.12 -4.41 3.18
CA ALA A 160 27.43 -2.99 3.12
C ALA A 160 27.92 -2.46 4.49
N VAL A 161 27.23 -2.82 5.56
CA VAL A 161 27.63 -2.47 6.94
C VAL A 161 28.96 -3.14 7.31
N ALA A 162 29.14 -4.43 6.97
CA ALA A 162 30.38 -5.17 7.26
C ALA A 162 31.60 -4.61 6.53
N GLU A 163 31.42 -4.10 5.31
CA GLU A 163 32.48 -3.48 4.52
C GLU A 163 33.03 -2.23 5.18
N TYR A 164 32.18 -1.40 5.81
CA TYR A 164 32.59 -0.23 6.58
C TYR A 164 33.55 -0.55 7.73
N TYR A 165 33.32 -1.69 8.43
CA TYR A 165 34.19 -2.14 9.52
C TYR A 165 35.42 -2.94 9.05
N GLY A 166 35.60 -3.09 7.74
CA GLY A 166 36.62 -3.93 7.13
C GLY A 166 36.14 -5.38 6.97
N ALA A 167 35.95 -5.80 5.73
CA ALA A 167 35.25 -7.03 5.33
C ALA A 167 35.72 -8.33 6.02
N SER A 168 36.97 -8.38 6.49
CA SER A 168 37.60 -9.54 7.19
C SER A 168 37.83 -9.29 8.69
N SER A 169 37.27 -8.22 9.25
CA SER A 169 37.40 -7.91 10.67
C SER A 169 36.47 -8.78 11.52
N VAL A 170 36.81 -9.01 12.77
CA VAL A 170 35.95 -9.70 13.73
C VAL A 170 34.63 -8.95 13.91
N THR A 171 34.66 -7.62 13.86
CA THR A 171 33.45 -6.78 13.93
C THR A 171 32.51 -7.03 12.75
N ALA A 172 33.04 -7.18 11.54
CA ALA A 172 32.23 -7.49 10.36
C ALA A 172 31.50 -8.84 10.50
N GLU A 173 32.14 -9.84 11.09
CA GLU A 173 31.50 -11.15 11.34
C GLU A 173 30.39 -11.03 12.38
N PHE A 174 30.60 -10.28 13.46
CA PHE A 174 29.54 -10.01 14.43
C PHE A 174 28.33 -9.29 13.80
N VAL A 175 28.56 -8.34 12.92
CA VAL A 175 27.50 -7.65 12.17
C VAL A 175 26.70 -8.64 11.34
N ARG A 176 27.36 -9.53 10.59
CA ARG A 176 26.68 -10.55 9.80
C ARG A 176 25.84 -11.50 10.67
N VAL A 177 26.40 -11.95 11.79
CA VAL A 177 25.68 -12.82 12.75
C VAL A 177 24.46 -12.10 13.35
N TYR A 178 24.61 -10.82 13.70
CA TYR A 178 23.50 -10.00 14.18
C TYR A 178 22.36 -9.92 13.17
N PHE A 179 22.65 -9.63 11.91
CA PHE A 179 21.62 -9.56 10.88
C PHE A 179 21.02 -10.93 10.54
N CYS A 180 21.80 -12.00 10.61
CA CYS A 180 21.27 -13.37 10.51
C CYS A 180 20.29 -13.69 11.64
N ALA A 181 20.60 -13.29 12.87
CA ALA A 181 19.70 -13.46 14.00
C ALA A 181 18.40 -12.65 13.83
N LEU A 182 18.52 -11.43 13.31
CA LEU A 182 17.37 -10.58 12.99
C LEU A 182 16.49 -11.19 11.89
N LEU A 183 17.10 -11.76 10.85
CA LEU A 183 16.41 -12.48 9.78
C LEU A 183 15.63 -13.69 10.32
N ILE A 184 16.29 -14.50 11.18
CA ILE A 184 15.65 -15.68 11.79
C ILE A 184 14.48 -15.25 12.66
N LEU A 185 14.65 -14.22 13.48
CA LEU A 185 13.58 -13.69 14.33
C LEU A 185 12.39 -13.19 13.49
N GLY A 186 12.67 -12.36 12.46
CA GLY A 186 11.65 -11.85 11.56
C GLY A 186 10.98 -12.95 10.73
N GLY A 187 11.76 -13.92 10.24
CA GLY A 187 11.26 -15.05 9.48
C GLY A 187 10.34 -15.97 10.30
N ILE A 188 10.68 -16.25 11.56
CA ILE A 188 9.81 -17.05 12.46
C ILE A 188 8.46 -16.34 12.66
N ILE A 189 8.47 -15.04 12.93
CA ILE A 189 7.24 -14.26 13.14
C ILE A 189 6.45 -14.15 11.84
N GLY A 190 7.13 -13.89 10.70
CA GLY A 190 6.50 -13.83 9.39
C GLY A 190 5.86 -15.16 8.99
N MET A 191 6.52 -16.29 9.24
CA MET A 191 5.95 -17.63 9.00
C MET A 191 4.75 -17.93 9.91
N SER A 192 4.76 -17.45 11.15
CA SER A 192 3.63 -17.60 12.07
C SER A 192 2.38 -16.84 11.61
N PHE A 193 2.56 -15.85 10.72
CA PHE A 193 1.45 -15.13 10.08
C PHE A 193 0.81 -15.91 8.92
N ILE A 194 1.59 -16.71 8.21
CA ILE A 194 1.13 -17.46 7.02
C ILE A 194 0.39 -18.74 7.40
N ASN A 195 0.70 -19.34 8.55
CA ASN A 195 0.03 -20.54 9.10
C ASN A 195 -1.15 -20.18 9.99
#